data_32b400e4e5d74f1c31fa70ab2550a8db
#
_entry.id   32b400e4e5d74f1c31fa70ab2550a8db
#
_cell.length_a   1.000
_cell.length_b   1.000
_cell.length_c   1.000
_cell.angle_alpha   90.00
_cell.angle_beta   90.00
_cell.angle_gamma   90.00
#
_symmetry.space_group_name_H-M   'P 1'
#
loop_
_entity.id
_entity.type
_entity.pdbx_description
1 polymer ?
#
loop_
_entity_poly.entity_id
_entity_poly.type
_entity_poly.pdbx_seq_one_letter_code
_entity_poly.pdbx_strand_id
1 'polypeptide(L)'
;MRRPLRRLLGVLAAFAIAFTVSGPAAAAPRTSAAEVTPLSTSTPVVFVHGYTGSASNWVTAMSVFRTKGWSSDRLFAYEYNSYGNNVSNAQGLASFVQNVKSRTGASKVAIVNHSMGGLVSQYYLKVLGGNANVSHLASIAGANHGTTYAGACLIYVTCQQMYPGSSFISQISSGDETPGSTAYATWYSACDGIILPYTSTRLDGADNNPVACQTHIGFLADTSVLGDIADFIS
;
A
#
# COMPACT_ATOMS: atom_id res chain seq x y z
N MET A 1 -7.72 -53.41 88.10
CA MET A 1 -6.99 -54.67 88.47
C MET A 1 -6.06 -55.10 87.39
N ARG A 2 -4.80 -55.26 87.70
CA ARG A 2 -3.75 -56.08 87.03
C ARG A 2 -3.20 -55.60 85.72
N ARG A 3 -2.00 -54.98 85.76
CA ARG A 3 -0.86 -55.15 84.81
C ARG A 3 -0.42 -56.65 84.83
N PRO A 4 0.28 -57.12 83.83
CA PRO A 4 1.71 -56.92 83.60
C PRO A 4 2.15 -56.89 82.08
N LEU A 5 3.22 -56.37 81.78
CA LEU A 5 4.71 -56.60 81.83
C LEU A 5 5.29 -57.07 80.48
N ARG A 6 6.12 -56.24 79.96
CA ARG A 6 7.39 -56.44 79.24
C ARG A 6 7.53 -57.50 78.11
N ARG A 7 8.05 -57.05 76.99
CA ARG A 7 9.44 -57.48 76.53
C ARG A 7 9.97 -56.52 75.46
N LEU A 8 11.17 -55.99 75.71
CA LEU A 8 12.06 -55.42 74.75
C LEU A 8 12.60 -56.53 73.82
N LEU A 9 12.72 -56.25 72.53
CA LEU A 9 13.69 -56.87 71.66
C LEU A 9 14.15 -55.79 70.68
N GLY A 10 15.44 -55.45 70.76
CA GLY A 10 16.08 -54.54 69.84
C GLY A 10 16.39 -55.26 68.54
N VAL A 11 16.27 -54.56 67.43
CA VAL A 11 16.79 -54.97 66.12
C VAL A 11 17.59 -53.79 65.57
N LEU A 12 18.87 -54.07 65.35
CA LEU A 12 19.79 -53.17 64.67
C LEU A 12 19.28 -52.85 63.27
N ALA A 13 19.15 -51.58 62.97
CA ALA A 13 18.96 -51.08 61.61
C ALA A 13 20.29 -50.75 60.99
N ALA A 14 20.71 -51.49 60.00
CA ALA A 14 21.86 -51.18 59.14
C ALA A 14 21.51 -49.99 58.22
N PHE A 15 22.28 -48.91 58.35
CA PHE A 15 22.22 -47.78 57.45
C PHE A 15 22.90 -48.17 56.14
N ALA A 16 22.16 -48.36 55.06
CA ALA A 16 22.69 -48.44 53.70
C ALA A 16 22.69 -47.03 53.12
N ILE A 17 23.88 -46.42 52.97
CA ILE A 17 24.07 -45.15 52.29
C ILE A 17 24.04 -45.45 50.77
N ALA A 18 22.92 -45.11 50.14
CA ALA A 18 22.84 -45.13 48.66
C ALA A 18 23.46 -43.85 48.11
N PHE A 19 24.65 -43.96 47.49
CA PHE A 19 25.20 -42.88 46.65
C PHE A 19 24.41 -42.78 45.35
N THR A 20 23.57 -41.73 45.22
CA THR A 20 22.98 -41.38 43.94
C THR A 20 24.01 -40.58 43.14
N VAL A 21 24.53 -41.16 42.09
CA VAL A 21 25.36 -40.51 41.08
C VAL A 21 24.42 -39.65 40.21
N SER A 22 24.37 -38.36 40.47
CA SER A 22 23.69 -37.40 39.57
C SER A 22 24.53 -37.20 38.32
N GLY A 23 24.20 -37.90 37.23
CA GLY A 23 24.75 -37.64 35.90
C GLY A 23 24.36 -36.25 35.41
N PRO A 24 25.17 -35.57 34.58
CA PRO A 24 24.79 -34.28 34.01
C PRO A 24 23.54 -34.42 33.15
N ALA A 25 22.50 -33.68 33.49
CA ALA A 25 21.29 -33.58 32.67
C ALA A 25 21.67 -32.94 31.32
N ALA A 26 21.59 -33.72 30.25
CA ALA A 26 21.75 -33.22 28.90
C ALA A 26 20.65 -32.16 28.66
N ALA A 27 21.08 -30.90 28.48
CA ALA A 27 20.17 -29.82 28.10
C ALA A 27 19.53 -30.17 26.73
N ALA A 28 18.25 -30.37 26.69
CA ALA A 28 17.50 -30.53 25.44
C ALA A 28 17.74 -29.29 24.53
N PRO A 29 17.93 -29.47 23.22
CA PRO A 29 18.11 -28.36 22.32
C PRO A 29 16.87 -27.48 22.41
N ARG A 30 17.06 -26.21 22.82
CA ARG A 30 16.00 -25.20 22.69
C ARG A 30 15.77 -24.99 21.21
N THR A 31 14.69 -25.53 20.68
CA THR A 31 14.16 -25.09 19.39
C THR A 31 13.93 -23.60 19.54
N SER A 32 14.76 -22.79 18.88
CA SER A 32 14.53 -21.37 18.70
C SER A 32 13.15 -21.25 18.04
N ALA A 33 12.15 -20.81 18.80
CA ALA A 33 10.91 -20.36 18.21
C ALA A 33 11.33 -19.27 17.22
N ALA A 34 11.04 -19.50 15.93
CA ALA A 34 11.22 -18.46 14.93
C ALA A 34 10.48 -17.22 15.46
N GLU A 35 11.24 -16.16 15.68
CA GLU A 35 10.71 -14.87 16.09
C GLU A 35 9.73 -14.47 15.00
N VAL A 36 8.44 -14.58 15.28
CA VAL A 36 7.39 -14.10 14.39
C VAL A 36 7.55 -12.59 14.39
N THR A 37 8.32 -12.09 13.42
CA THR A 37 8.42 -10.65 13.16
C THR A 37 6.99 -10.14 13.07
N PRO A 38 6.55 -9.16 13.88
CA PRO A 38 5.20 -8.62 13.77
C PRO A 38 4.99 -8.22 12.32
N LEU A 39 3.92 -8.70 11.70
CA LEU A 39 3.52 -8.26 10.37
C LEU A 39 3.53 -6.74 10.39
N SER A 40 4.37 -6.15 9.54
CA SER A 40 4.46 -4.70 9.39
C SER A 40 3.06 -4.13 9.30
N THR A 41 2.71 -3.22 10.21
CA THR A 41 1.45 -2.46 10.20
C THR A 41 1.47 -1.40 9.10
N SER A 42 2.14 -1.68 7.99
CA SER A 42 2.28 -0.77 6.87
C SER A 42 0.91 -0.39 6.32
N THR A 43 0.77 0.89 5.99
CA THR A 43 -0.42 1.45 5.36
C THR A 43 -0.80 0.62 4.12
N PRO A 44 -2.06 0.16 3.97
CA PRO A 44 -2.47 -0.53 2.76
C PRO A 44 -2.36 0.38 1.54
N VAL A 45 -1.89 -0.16 0.43
CA VAL A 45 -1.69 0.60 -0.81
C VAL A 45 -2.71 0.17 -1.87
N VAL A 46 -3.41 1.14 -2.43
CA VAL A 46 -4.35 0.98 -3.55
C VAL A 46 -3.71 1.52 -4.81
N PHE A 47 -3.51 0.67 -5.79
CA PHE A 47 -2.95 1.02 -7.10
C PHE A 47 -4.07 1.26 -8.11
N VAL A 48 -4.01 2.38 -8.87
CA VAL A 48 -5.04 2.84 -9.81
C VAL A 48 -4.42 3.02 -11.20
N HIS A 49 -4.75 2.12 -12.14
CA HIS A 49 -4.17 2.11 -13.49
C HIS A 49 -4.67 3.25 -14.38
N GLY A 50 -4.09 3.40 -15.56
CA GLY A 50 -4.44 4.41 -16.54
C GLY A 50 -5.43 3.93 -17.62
N TYR A 51 -5.61 4.76 -18.64
CA TYR A 51 -6.40 4.43 -19.85
C TYR A 51 -5.84 3.19 -20.54
N THR A 52 -6.72 2.31 -21.02
CA THR A 52 -6.38 0.97 -21.58
C THR A 52 -5.63 0.02 -20.65
N GLY A 53 -5.35 0.44 -19.41
CA GLY A 53 -4.67 -0.37 -18.42
C GLY A 53 -5.57 -1.36 -17.70
N SER A 54 -4.99 -2.07 -16.74
CA SER A 54 -5.64 -3.02 -15.86
C SER A 54 -4.86 -3.17 -14.55
N ALA A 55 -5.41 -3.89 -13.58
CA ALA A 55 -4.74 -4.24 -12.33
C ALA A 55 -3.36 -4.91 -12.54
N SER A 56 -3.17 -5.62 -13.67
CA SER A 56 -1.91 -6.29 -14.00
C SER A 56 -0.74 -5.33 -14.25
N ASN A 57 -0.99 -4.06 -14.52
CA ASN A 57 0.06 -3.06 -14.69
C ASN A 57 0.93 -2.87 -13.42
N TRP A 58 0.44 -3.30 -12.27
CA TRP A 58 1.07 -3.06 -10.97
C TRP A 58 1.93 -4.20 -10.44
N VAL A 59 2.16 -5.26 -11.24
CA VAL A 59 2.94 -6.43 -10.80
C VAL A 59 4.36 -6.04 -10.36
N THR A 60 5.04 -5.17 -11.12
CA THR A 60 6.39 -4.68 -10.77
C THR A 60 6.34 -3.83 -9.51
N ALA A 61 5.43 -2.88 -9.42
CA ALA A 61 5.27 -2.04 -8.23
C ALA A 61 5.02 -2.87 -6.97
N MET A 62 4.07 -3.82 -7.03
CA MET A 62 3.79 -4.71 -5.91
C MET A 62 5.01 -5.56 -5.52
N SER A 63 5.86 -5.94 -6.49
CA SER A 63 7.13 -6.63 -6.19
C SER A 63 8.10 -5.71 -5.45
N VAL A 64 8.29 -4.47 -5.91
CA VAL A 64 9.14 -3.48 -5.24
C VAL A 64 8.63 -3.19 -3.83
N PHE A 65 7.33 -2.96 -3.65
CA PHE A 65 6.74 -2.73 -2.33
C PHE A 65 6.98 -3.90 -1.37
N ARG A 66 6.90 -5.16 -1.86
CA ARG A 66 7.25 -6.33 -1.03
C ARG A 66 8.71 -6.33 -0.60
N THR A 67 9.65 -5.94 -1.47
CA THR A 67 11.07 -5.81 -1.08
C THR A 67 11.30 -4.69 -0.06
N LYS A 68 10.41 -3.71 -0.02
CA LYS A 68 10.42 -2.60 0.96
C LYS A 68 9.63 -2.94 2.24
N GLY A 69 9.11 -4.15 2.39
CA GLY A 69 8.51 -4.66 3.63
C GLY A 69 6.98 -4.72 3.67
N TRP A 70 6.27 -4.39 2.57
CA TRP A 70 4.83 -4.60 2.52
C TRP A 70 4.48 -6.08 2.35
N SER A 71 3.58 -6.59 3.17
CA SER A 71 3.00 -7.91 2.94
C SER A 71 1.99 -7.87 1.79
N SER A 72 1.79 -9.00 1.10
CA SER A 72 0.93 -9.07 -0.09
C SER A 72 -0.54 -8.74 0.21
N ASP A 73 -1.00 -8.95 1.44
CA ASP A 73 -2.35 -8.63 1.92
C ASP A 73 -2.56 -7.13 2.20
N ARG A 74 -1.53 -6.32 1.99
CA ARG A 74 -1.57 -4.84 2.08
C ARG A 74 -1.47 -4.15 0.73
N LEU A 75 -1.39 -4.90 -0.38
CA LEU A 75 -1.22 -4.38 -1.75
C LEU A 75 -2.45 -4.73 -2.59
N PHE A 76 -3.17 -3.73 -3.08
CA PHE A 76 -4.45 -3.89 -3.76
C PHE A 76 -4.45 -3.11 -5.08
N ALA A 77 -4.76 -3.76 -6.20
CA ALA A 77 -4.96 -3.09 -7.47
C ALA A 77 -6.46 -2.92 -7.74
N TYR A 78 -6.86 -1.69 -7.99
CA TYR A 78 -8.25 -1.36 -8.35
C TYR A 78 -8.45 -1.59 -9.84
N GLU A 79 -9.35 -2.53 -10.19
CA GLU A 79 -9.76 -2.79 -11.56
C GLU A 79 -11.03 -2.02 -11.89
N TYR A 80 -11.04 -1.30 -13.01
CA TYR A 80 -12.18 -0.50 -13.44
C TYR A 80 -12.24 -0.35 -14.97
N ASN A 81 -13.39 0.07 -15.51
CA ASN A 81 -13.54 0.31 -16.94
C ASN A 81 -12.86 1.61 -17.36
N SER A 82 -11.64 1.51 -17.88
CA SER A 82 -10.84 2.67 -18.31
C SER A 82 -11.39 3.42 -19.53
N TYR A 83 -12.36 2.85 -20.24
CA TYR A 83 -13.12 3.52 -21.33
C TYR A 83 -14.38 4.21 -20.84
N GLY A 84 -14.74 3.98 -19.57
CA GLY A 84 -15.95 4.48 -18.95
C GLY A 84 -15.85 5.91 -18.42
N ASN A 85 -16.90 6.34 -17.74
CA ASN A 85 -16.96 7.65 -17.09
C ASN A 85 -16.11 7.70 -15.83
N ASN A 86 -15.18 8.64 -15.74
CA ASN A 86 -14.26 8.76 -14.60
C ASN A 86 -14.94 9.19 -13.28
N VAL A 87 -16.14 9.81 -13.35
CA VAL A 87 -16.97 10.03 -12.13
C VAL A 87 -17.38 8.69 -11.54
N SER A 88 -17.90 7.78 -12.38
CA SER A 88 -18.29 6.42 -11.95
C SER A 88 -17.10 5.61 -11.47
N ASN A 89 -15.95 5.75 -12.16
CA ASN A 89 -14.69 5.10 -11.76
C ASN A 89 -14.22 5.59 -10.39
N ALA A 90 -14.33 6.89 -10.11
CA ALA A 90 -13.99 7.46 -8.80
C ALA A 90 -14.95 7.03 -7.67
N GLN A 91 -16.25 6.89 -7.97
CA GLN A 91 -17.22 6.32 -7.03
C GLN A 91 -16.91 4.85 -6.72
N GLY A 92 -16.52 4.08 -7.75
CA GLY A 92 -16.03 2.72 -7.58
C GLY A 92 -14.76 2.65 -6.72
N LEU A 93 -13.81 3.58 -6.95
CA LEU A 93 -12.60 3.69 -6.12
C LEU A 93 -12.95 4.00 -4.66
N ALA A 94 -13.93 4.88 -4.40
CA ALA A 94 -14.40 5.16 -3.05
C ALA A 94 -14.89 3.89 -2.34
N SER A 95 -15.72 3.09 -3.01
CA SER A 95 -16.20 1.81 -2.49
C SER A 95 -15.07 0.79 -2.28
N PHE A 96 -14.12 0.74 -3.23
CA PHE A 96 -12.96 -0.14 -3.15
C PHE A 96 -12.07 0.21 -1.95
N VAL A 97 -11.80 1.50 -1.71
CA VAL A 97 -11.03 1.98 -0.54
C VAL A 97 -11.73 1.59 0.77
N GLN A 98 -13.06 1.72 0.88
CA GLN A 98 -13.77 1.28 2.08
C GLN A 98 -13.65 -0.24 2.29
N ASN A 99 -13.71 -1.03 1.22
CA ASN A 99 -13.49 -2.49 1.30
C ASN A 99 -12.07 -2.81 1.79
N VAL A 100 -11.05 -2.16 1.24
CA VAL A 100 -9.65 -2.33 1.68
C VAL A 100 -9.50 -1.99 3.15
N LYS A 101 -10.05 -0.85 3.61
CA LYS A 101 -10.03 -0.46 5.02
C LYS A 101 -10.68 -1.52 5.92
N SER A 102 -11.85 -2.02 5.54
CA SER A 102 -12.56 -3.06 6.30
C SER A 102 -11.77 -4.37 6.37
N ARG A 103 -11.14 -4.78 5.28
CA ARG A 103 -10.34 -6.02 5.21
C ARG A 103 -9.03 -5.94 6.00
N THR A 104 -8.44 -4.76 6.08
CA THR A 104 -7.12 -4.56 6.68
C THR A 104 -7.17 -4.00 8.10
N GLY A 105 -8.33 -3.50 8.54
CA GLY A 105 -8.49 -2.78 9.80
C GLY A 105 -7.83 -1.40 9.80
N ALA A 106 -7.31 -0.93 8.66
CA ALA A 106 -6.62 0.36 8.57
C ALA A 106 -7.60 1.53 8.57
N SER A 107 -7.24 2.62 9.24
CA SER A 107 -8.03 3.86 9.23
C SER A 107 -7.92 4.63 7.91
N LYS A 108 -6.77 4.54 7.22
CA LYS A 108 -6.48 5.17 5.94
C LYS A 108 -5.72 4.20 5.02
N VAL A 109 -5.74 4.48 3.73
CA VAL A 109 -4.93 3.82 2.70
C VAL A 109 -3.96 4.82 2.08
N ALA A 110 -2.92 4.34 1.41
CA ALA A 110 -2.18 5.12 0.41
C ALA A 110 -2.74 4.82 -0.99
N ILE A 111 -2.68 5.79 -1.91
CA ILE A 111 -3.03 5.60 -3.32
C ILE A 111 -1.79 5.85 -4.18
N VAL A 112 -1.51 4.93 -5.09
CA VAL A 112 -0.53 5.10 -6.16
C VAL A 112 -1.27 5.03 -7.49
N ASN A 113 -1.24 6.08 -8.26
CA ASN A 113 -1.90 6.12 -9.57
C ASN A 113 -0.91 6.31 -10.70
N HIS A 114 -1.34 5.93 -11.91
CA HIS A 114 -0.61 6.18 -13.15
C HIS A 114 -1.54 6.79 -14.20
N SER A 115 -1.06 7.79 -14.95
CA SER A 115 -1.75 8.30 -16.13
C SER A 115 -3.16 8.81 -15.81
N MET A 116 -4.18 8.37 -16.55
CA MET A 116 -5.61 8.67 -16.30
C MET A 116 -6.06 8.29 -14.88
N GLY A 117 -5.39 7.35 -14.22
CA GLY A 117 -5.66 7.03 -12.80
C GLY A 117 -5.52 8.25 -11.87
N GLY A 118 -4.75 9.27 -12.30
CA GLY A 118 -4.67 10.56 -11.62
C GLY A 118 -6.02 11.28 -11.56
N LEU A 119 -6.77 11.28 -12.67
CA LEU A 119 -8.11 11.88 -12.73
C LEU A 119 -9.06 11.19 -11.75
N VAL A 120 -9.08 9.86 -11.78
CA VAL A 120 -9.94 9.02 -10.91
C VAL A 120 -9.62 9.27 -9.45
N SER A 121 -8.33 9.31 -9.11
CA SER A 121 -7.85 9.53 -7.74
C SER A 121 -8.17 10.96 -7.26
N GLN A 122 -7.88 11.98 -8.06
CA GLN A 122 -8.16 13.37 -7.69
C GLN A 122 -9.65 13.63 -7.53
N TYR A 123 -10.49 13.09 -8.42
CA TYR A 123 -11.94 13.22 -8.26
C TYR A 123 -12.41 12.56 -6.96
N TYR A 124 -11.90 11.38 -6.64
CA TYR A 124 -12.21 10.72 -5.37
C TYR A 124 -11.77 11.55 -4.16
N LEU A 125 -10.51 12.02 -4.13
CA LEU A 125 -9.99 12.73 -2.98
C LEU A 125 -10.69 14.09 -2.77
N LYS A 126 -10.85 14.85 -3.85
CA LYS A 126 -11.26 16.25 -3.80
C LYS A 126 -12.78 16.42 -3.89
N VAL A 127 -13.40 15.76 -4.86
CA VAL A 127 -14.84 15.97 -5.13
C VAL A 127 -15.71 15.07 -4.27
N LEU A 128 -15.28 13.83 -4.02
CA LEU A 128 -16.03 12.89 -3.18
C LEU A 128 -15.56 12.90 -1.71
N GLY A 129 -14.63 13.79 -1.32
CA GLY A 129 -14.15 13.93 0.05
C GLY A 129 -13.30 12.74 0.54
N GLY A 130 -12.73 11.99 -0.39
CA GLY A 130 -11.94 10.78 -0.10
C GLY A 130 -10.63 11.05 0.66
N ASN A 131 -10.13 12.29 0.66
CA ASN A 131 -8.92 12.71 1.37
C ASN A 131 -8.93 12.34 2.87
N ALA A 132 -10.10 12.28 3.51
CA ALA A 132 -10.23 11.81 4.89
C ALA A 132 -9.80 10.34 5.07
N ASN A 133 -9.85 9.52 4.00
CA ASN A 133 -9.53 8.10 3.99
C ASN A 133 -8.14 7.77 3.43
N VAL A 134 -7.39 8.79 2.99
CA VAL A 134 -6.11 8.62 2.30
C VAL A 134 -5.01 9.31 3.07
N SER A 135 -3.91 8.60 3.35
CA SER A 135 -2.72 9.14 4.01
C SER A 135 -1.74 9.76 3.01
N HIS A 136 -1.56 9.09 1.87
CA HIS A 136 -0.61 9.48 0.82
C HIS A 136 -1.23 9.30 -0.56
N LEU A 137 -0.97 10.24 -1.46
CA LEU A 137 -1.23 10.11 -2.89
C LEU A 137 0.08 10.24 -3.65
N ALA A 138 0.50 9.18 -4.34
CA ALA A 138 1.62 9.18 -5.27
C ALA A 138 1.10 9.12 -6.71
N SER A 139 1.35 10.16 -7.50
CA SER A 139 0.87 10.25 -8.89
C SER A 139 2.03 10.12 -9.87
N ILE A 140 2.07 9.00 -10.60
CA ILE A 140 3.10 8.69 -11.60
C ILE A 140 2.58 9.08 -12.99
N ALA A 141 3.23 10.03 -13.65
CA ALA A 141 2.81 10.49 -14.98
C ALA A 141 1.29 10.73 -15.04
N GLY A 142 0.70 11.26 -13.95
CA GLY A 142 -0.75 11.46 -13.83
C GLY A 142 -1.25 12.54 -14.79
N ALA A 143 -2.41 12.31 -15.40
CA ALA A 143 -3.06 13.33 -16.24
C ALA A 143 -3.81 14.38 -15.39
N ASN A 144 -3.21 14.85 -14.29
CA ASN A 144 -3.89 15.61 -13.25
C ASN A 144 -4.53 16.93 -13.77
N HIS A 145 -3.95 17.55 -14.82
CA HIS A 145 -4.52 18.69 -15.55
C HIS A 145 -4.92 18.32 -16.98
N GLY A 146 -5.10 17.02 -17.25
CA GLY A 146 -5.42 16.48 -18.56
C GLY A 146 -4.20 16.31 -19.46
N THR A 147 -4.45 15.89 -20.70
CA THR A 147 -3.46 15.79 -21.75
C THR A 147 -4.07 16.06 -23.12
N THR A 148 -3.38 16.82 -23.99
CA THR A 148 -3.84 17.04 -25.36
C THR A 148 -3.83 15.76 -26.19
N TYR A 149 -3.05 14.74 -25.77
CA TYR A 149 -3.05 13.39 -26.40
C TYR A 149 -4.43 12.74 -26.38
N ALA A 150 -5.28 13.05 -25.39
CA ALA A 150 -6.67 12.58 -25.32
C ALA A 150 -7.53 13.01 -26.53
N GLY A 151 -7.08 14.01 -27.31
CA GLY A 151 -7.74 14.42 -28.56
C GLY A 151 -7.86 13.30 -29.59
N ALA A 152 -7.00 12.27 -29.52
CA ALA A 152 -7.05 11.12 -30.42
C ALA A 152 -8.20 10.13 -30.13
N CYS A 153 -8.88 10.26 -28.97
CA CYS A 153 -9.90 9.29 -28.52
C CYS A 153 -11.19 9.95 -27.97
N LEU A 154 -11.54 11.14 -28.42
CA LEU A 154 -12.71 11.91 -27.96
C LEU A 154 -14.07 11.23 -28.20
N ILE A 155 -14.11 10.13 -28.92
CA ILE A 155 -15.30 9.28 -29.03
C ILE A 155 -15.67 8.62 -27.68
N TYR A 156 -14.68 8.45 -26.77
CA TYR A 156 -14.88 7.91 -25.44
C TYR A 156 -15.06 9.03 -24.41
N VAL A 157 -16.02 8.88 -23.51
CA VAL A 157 -16.28 9.85 -22.44
C VAL A 157 -15.06 10.07 -21.54
N THR A 158 -14.28 9.06 -21.29
CA THR A 158 -13.05 9.14 -20.50
C THR A 158 -12.02 10.08 -21.13
N CYS A 159 -11.87 10.06 -22.47
CA CYS A 159 -10.97 10.95 -23.20
C CYS A 159 -11.48 12.39 -23.24
N GLN A 160 -12.80 12.59 -23.36
CA GLN A 160 -13.43 13.90 -23.25
C GLN A 160 -13.15 14.51 -21.87
N GLN A 161 -13.25 13.70 -20.80
CA GLN A 161 -12.96 14.13 -19.42
C GLN A 161 -11.46 14.41 -19.21
N MET A 162 -10.57 13.68 -19.89
CA MET A 162 -9.12 13.83 -19.78
C MET A 162 -8.58 14.96 -20.66
N TYR A 163 -9.37 15.49 -21.61
CA TYR A 163 -8.92 16.58 -22.47
C TYR A 163 -8.82 17.90 -21.67
N PRO A 164 -7.71 18.66 -21.82
CA PRO A 164 -7.52 19.93 -21.12
C PRO A 164 -8.68 20.90 -21.34
N GLY A 165 -9.12 21.57 -20.28
CA GLY A 165 -10.26 22.48 -20.33
C GLY A 165 -11.63 21.82 -20.24
N SER A 166 -11.73 20.51 -20.11
CA SER A 166 -13.00 19.86 -19.81
C SER A 166 -13.54 20.28 -18.44
N SER A 167 -14.87 20.19 -18.27
CA SER A 167 -15.48 20.45 -16.96
C SER A 167 -14.99 19.51 -15.87
N PHE A 168 -14.59 18.28 -16.24
CA PHE A 168 -14.02 17.31 -15.31
C PHE A 168 -12.65 17.81 -14.80
N ILE A 169 -11.74 18.21 -15.71
CA ILE A 169 -10.45 18.79 -15.32
C ILE A 169 -10.65 20.03 -14.44
N SER A 170 -11.56 20.92 -14.83
CA SER A 170 -11.85 22.12 -14.03
C SER A 170 -12.30 21.79 -12.60
N GLN A 171 -13.06 20.72 -12.39
CA GLN A 171 -13.49 20.30 -11.05
C GLN A 171 -12.35 19.77 -10.19
N ILE A 172 -11.40 19.04 -10.77
CA ILE A 172 -10.28 18.46 -10.01
C ILE A 172 -9.11 19.44 -9.82
N SER A 173 -8.94 20.42 -10.69
CA SER A 173 -7.82 21.38 -10.64
C SER A 173 -8.18 22.74 -10.03
N SER A 174 -9.47 23.08 -9.86
CA SER A 174 -9.83 24.39 -9.28
C SER A 174 -9.60 24.47 -7.78
N GLY A 175 -9.03 25.56 -7.27
CA GLY A 175 -8.78 25.79 -5.85
C GLY A 175 -7.69 24.89 -5.29
N ASP A 176 -7.83 24.38 -4.06
CA ASP A 176 -6.85 23.51 -3.42
C ASP A 176 -6.77 22.14 -4.13
N GLU A 177 -5.63 21.83 -4.74
CA GLU A 177 -5.39 20.56 -5.45
C GLU A 177 -4.94 19.44 -4.52
N THR A 178 -4.53 19.78 -3.31
CA THR A 178 -3.97 18.85 -2.31
C THR A 178 -4.74 18.90 -0.98
N PRO A 179 -6.07 18.73 -1.00
CA PRO A 179 -6.92 19.00 0.17
C PRO A 179 -6.63 18.08 1.35
N GLY A 180 -6.75 18.65 2.54
CA GLY A 180 -6.78 17.94 3.81
C GLY A 180 -5.40 17.59 4.36
N SER A 181 -5.31 16.44 5.05
CA SER A 181 -4.08 15.96 5.70
C SER A 181 -3.37 14.85 4.90
N THR A 182 -3.79 14.60 3.68
CA THR A 182 -3.12 13.66 2.76
C THR A 182 -1.78 14.26 2.34
N ALA A 183 -0.69 13.50 2.37
CA ALA A 183 0.56 13.87 1.74
C ALA A 183 0.49 13.57 0.23
N TYR A 184 0.88 14.53 -0.60
CA TYR A 184 0.81 14.41 -2.06
C TYR A 184 2.20 14.50 -2.67
N ALA A 185 2.50 13.57 -3.59
CA ALA A 185 3.71 13.64 -4.40
C ALA A 185 3.43 13.20 -5.84
N THR A 186 4.19 13.77 -6.79
CA THR A 186 4.09 13.42 -8.21
C THR A 186 5.45 13.08 -8.78
N TRP A 187 5.49 12.17 -9.75
CA TRP A 187 6.67 11.81 -10.54
C TRP A 187 6.36 11.99 -12.01
N TYR A 188 7.14 12.81 -12.71
CA TYR A 188 6.91 13.19 -14.10
C TYR A 188 8.21 13.38 -14.88
N SER A 189 8.17 13.23 -16.20
CA SER A 189 9.34 13.31 -17.07
C SER A 189 9.07 14.09 -18.35
N ALA A 190 10.05 14.87 -18.80
CA ALA A 190 9.97 15.55 -20.08
C ALA A 190 9.95 14.60 -21.29
N CYS A 191 10.34 13.33 -21.08
CA CYS A 191 10.32 12.28 -22.12
C CYS A 191 9.05 11.43 -22.08
N ASP A 192 8.03 11.79 -21.31
CA ASP A 192 6.79 11.01 -21.14
C ASP A 192 6.10 10.69 -22.48
N GLY A 193 5.90 11.67 -23.35
CA GLY A 193 5.35 11.54 -24.69
C GLY A 193 3.82 11.36 -24.76
N ILE A 194 3.14 11.11 -23.64
CA ILE A 194 1.67 10.91 -23.55
C ILE A 194 1.00 12.01 -22.74
N ILE A 195 1.56 12.38 -21.59
CA ILE A 195 1.07 13.53 -20.83
C ILE A 195 1.65 14.81 -21.47
N LEU A 196 0.79 15.56 -22.14
CA LEU A 196 1.16 16.74 -22.90
C LEU A 196 0.31 17.96 -22.48
N PRO A 197 0.93 18.99 -21.90
CA PRO A 197 2.34 19.06 -21.51
C PRO A 197 2.67 18.11 -20.34
N TYR A 198 3.91 17.60 -20.28
CA TYR A 198 4.33 16.66 -19.23
C TYR A 198 4.20 17.24 -17.82
N THR A 199 4.25 18.57 -17.69
CA THR A 199 4.02 19.29 -16.42
C THR A 199 2.59 19.22 -15.93
N SER A 200 1.65 18.70 -16.73
CA SER A 200 0.25 18.44 -16.35
C SER A 200 0.13 17.41 -15.21
N THR A 201 1.18 16.64 -14.95
CA THR A 201 1.25 15.72 -13.81
C THR A 201 1.41 16.43 -12.47
N ARG A 202 2.02 17.63 -12.44
CA ARG A 202 2.26 18.36 -11.20
C ARG A 202 0.94 18.72 -10.51
N LEU A 203 0.99 18.81 -9.20
CA LEU A 203 -0.11 19.32 -8.38
C LEU A 203 0.39 20.50 -7.55
N ASP A 204 -0.39 21.54 -7.43
CA ASP A 204 -0.08 22.63 -6.54
C ASP A 204 -0.17 22.18 -5.08
N GLY A 205 0.85 22.48 -4.28
CA GLY A 205 0.97 22.02 -2.90
C GLY A 205 1.55 20.61 -2.70
N ALA A 206 1.89 19.88 -3.79
CA ALA A 206 2.52 18.54 -3.70
C ALA A 206 4.06 18.59 -3.82
N ASP A 207 4.72 17.54 -3.36
CA ASP A 207 6.11 17.27 -3.71
C ASP A 207 6.19 16.83 -5.18
N ASN A 208 6.67 17.72 -6.04
CA ASN A 208 6.72 17.50 -7.49
C ASN A 208 8.11 17.04 -7.93
N ASN A 209 8.29 15.75 -8.22
CA ASN A 209 9.57 15.10 -8.49
C ASN A 209 9.81 14.93 -10.00
N PRO A 210 10.67 15.74 -10.62
CA PRO A 210 11.08 15.51 -12.00
C PRO A 210 11.99 14.29 -12.08
N VAL A 211 11.67 13.37 -12.98
CA VAL A 211 12.46 12.16 -13.26
C VAL A 211 13.27 12.39 -14.54
N ALA A 212 14.50 11.91 -14.57
CA ALA A 212 15.32 11.89 -15.77
C ALA A 212 14.55 11.17 -16.90
N CYS A 213 14.96 11.36 -18.18
CA CYS A 213 14.21 10.91 -19.35
C CYS A 213 13.55 9.52 -19.17
N GLN A 214 12.28 9.49 -18.78
CA GLN A 214 11.46 8.30 -18.61
C GLN A 214 10.20 8.39 -19.48
N THR A 215 9.90 7.30 -20.18
CA THR A 215 8.70 7.23 -21.03
C THR A 215 7.45 6.93 -20.19
N HIS A 216 6.28 7.28 -20.71
CA HIS A 216 5.00 7.12 -20.01
C HIS A 216 4.77 5.71 -19.45
N ILE A 217 4.96 4.69 -20.29
CA ILE A 217 4.79 3.29 -19.86
C ILE A 217 6.03 2.78 -19.10
N GLY A 218 7.20 3.32 -19.39
CA GLY A 218 8.45 2.96 -18.73
C GLY A 218 8.40 3.19 -17.21
N PHE A 219 7.66 4.18 -16.76
CA PHE A 219 7.43 4.43 -15.32
C PHE A 219 6.91 3.21 -14.55
N LEU A 220 6.05 2.39 -15.18
CA LEU A 220 5.47 1.20 -14.54
C LEU A 220 6.49 0.09 -14.25
N ALA A 221 7.66 0.15 -14.89
CA ALA A 221 8.76 -0.80 -14.71
C ALA A 221 10.00 -0.16 -14.04
N ASP A 222 9.96 1.14 -13.75
CA ASP A 222 11.07 1.87 -13.13
C ASP A 222 11.16 1.57 -11.64
N THR A 223 12.00 0.62 -11.29
CA THR A 223 12.16 0.17 -9.91
C THR A 223 12.76 1.23 -8.97
N SER A 224 13.47 2.23 -9.52
CA SER A 224 13.98 3.36 -8.74
C SER A 224 12.84 4.27 -8.32
N VAL A 225 12.03 4.74 -9.29
CA VAL A 225 10.85 5.57 -9.02
C VAL A 225 9.86 4.85 -8.10
N LEU A 226 9.60 3.55 -8.36
CA LEU A 226 8.70 2.75 -7.52
C LEU A 226 9.25 2.56 -6.10
N GLY A 227 10.58 2.52 -5.95
CA GLY A 227 11.26 2.49 -4.65
C GLY A 227 11.11 3.80 -3.89
N ASP A 228 11.31 4.94 -4.56
CA ASP A 228 11.11 6.28 -3.98
C ASP A 228 9.65 6.49 -3.53
N ILE A 229 8.68 5.98 -4.30
CA ILE A 229 7.27 6.02 -3.93
C ILE A 229 6.99 5.16 -2.68
N ALA A 230 7.59 3.97 -2.60
CA ALA A 230 7.45 3.14 -1.41
C ALA A 230 8.04 3.84 -0.18
N ASP A 231 9.18 4.50 -0.30
CA ASP A 231 9.80 5.28 0.77
C ASP A 231 8.95 6.50 1.17
N PHE A 232 8.30 7.18 0.22
CA PHE A 232 7.37 8.27 0.49
C PHE A 232 6.13 7.83 1.30
N ILE A 233 5.67 6.59 1.10
CA ILE A 233 4.47 6.05 1.76
C ILE A 233 4.78 5.39 3.12
N SER A 234 6.05 5.09 3.42
CA SER A 234 6.49 4.32 4.60
C SER A 234 6.32 5.05 5.95
#